data_71ed1c2a7c87a79bb464abb382df9552
#
_entry.id   71ed1c2a7c87a79bb464abb382df9552
#
_cell.length_a   1.000
_cell.length_b   1.000
_cell.length_c   1.000
_cell.angle_alpha   90.00
_cell.angle_beta   90.00
_cell.angle_gamma   90.00
#
_symmetry.space_group_name_H-M   'P 1'
#
loop_
_entity.id
_entity.type
_entity.pdbx_description
1 polymer ?
#
loop_
_entity_poly.entity_id
_entity_poly.type
_entity_poly.pdbx_seq_one_letter_code
_entity_poly.pdbx_strand_id
1 'polypeptide(L)'
;MKTLKLQYHKHDIKIGKRCDFVPPTVTESCLLEYDGEVIGFYLTDLPDKLKQYITIANKEFLSKNVPKSLLERSDVYEMQRKLGISRKEAMARNTVQMSTILGAVLAKPHLRRPYNSVSAVHTNEKAKTFIKAMLLSCLECEKLIEKYMPQQYKLQKKLIEETTLPKYRFGNLFTSSISNFNIAAPFHQDRGNLKHTVNAILTKRKDTEGGALCVPDFQHTFEQANNSLLVYPAWFNIHGVTKIIKHNEDGYRNSLIFYPLAGFDK
;
A
#
# COMPACT_ATOMS: atom_id res chain seq x y z
N MET A 1 -23.97 -0.53 4.96
CA MET A 1 -22.77 -1.39 4.87
C MET A 1 -22.65 -2.14 6.18
N LYS A 2 -22.27 -3.41 6.16
CA LYS A 2 -22.08 -4.27 7.34
C LYS A 2 -20.92 -3.74 8.20
N THR A 3 -21.01 -3.87 9.52
CA THR A 3 -19.92 -3.53 10.45
C THR A 3 -19.25 -4.80 10.94
N LEU A 4 -17.93 -4.88 10.79
CA LEU A 4 -17.09 -5.92 11.36
C LEU A 4 -16.51 -5.40 12.69
N LYS A 5 -16.92 -6.00 13.80
CA LYS A 5 -16.38 -5.68 15.12
C LYS A 5 -15.05 -6.41 15.31
N LEU A 6 -13.98 -5.63 15.43
CA LEU A 6 -12.64 -6.13 15.66
C LEU A 6 -12.41 -6.29 17.16
N GLN A 7 -11.70 -7.36 17.52
CA GLN A 7 -11.26 -7.61 18.90
C GLN A 7 -9.75 -7.81 18.89
N TYR A 8 -9.07 -7.27 19.88
CA TYR A 8 -7.64 -7.49 20.04
C TYR A 8 -7.35 -8.90 20.54
N HIS A 9 -6.42 -9.56 19.88
CA HIS A 9 -5.93 -10.88 20.23
C HIS A 9 -4.42 -10.86 20.44
N LYS A 10 -3.98 -11.27 21.62
CA LYS A 10 -2.55 -11.42 21.91
C LYS A 10 -1.95 -12.53 21.03
N HIS A 11 -0.82 -12.27 20.43
CA HIS A 11 -0.07 -13.23 19.62
C HIS A 11 1.44 -13.04 19.83
N ASP A 12 2.24 -14.01 19.37
CA ASP A 12 3.71 -14.03 19.47
C ASP A 12 4.41 -13.77 18.11
N ILE A 13 3.67 -13.32 17.10
CA ILE A 13 4.20 -13.01 15.77
C ILE A 13 5.18 -11.85 15.86
N LYS A 14 6.42 -12.11 15.43
CA LYS A 14 7.51 -11.13 15.45
C LYS A 14 7.58 -10.32 14.17
N ILE A 15 7.91 -9.04 14.30
CA ILE A 15 8.25 -8.18 13.17
C ILE A 15 9.41 -8.79 12.39
N GLY A 16 9.31 -8.77 11.04
CA GLY A 16 10.27 -9.39 10.14
C GLY A 16 9.98 -10.86 9.81
N LYS A 17 9.09 -11.53 10.55
CA LYS A 17 8.63 -12.88 10.19
C LYS A 17 7.87 -12.82 8.86
N ARG A 18 8.09 -13.80 7.99
CA ARG A 18 7.36 -13.93 6.72
C ARG A 18 5.86 -14.09 6.99
N CYS A 19 5.06 -13.42 6.20
CA CYS A 19 3.62 -13.62 6.17
C CYS A 19 3.29 -14.69 5.13
N ASP A 20 3.06 -15.91 5.59
CA ASP A 20 2.72 -17.03 4.73
C ASP A 20 1.30 -16.87 4.17
N PHE A 21 0.94 -17.72 3.21
CA PHE A 21 -0.41 -17.73 2.67
C PHE A 21 -1.41 -18.11 3.75
N VAL A 22 -2.41 -17.23 3.95
CA VAL A 22 -3.57 -17.48 4.80
C VAL A 22 -4.80 -17.08 3.99
N PRO A 23 -5.85 -17.90 3.91
CA PRO A 23 -7.09 -17.55 3.26
C PRO A 23 -7.69 -16.26 3.85
N PRO A 24 -8.25 -15.36 3.02
CA PRO A 24 -8.91 -14.17 3.53
C PRO A 24 -10.13 -14.52 4.40
N THR A 25 -10.27 -13.84 5.52
CA THR A 25 -11.43 -13.92 6.41
C THR A 25 -12.44 -12.80 6.15
N VAL A 26 -11.99 -11.72 5.48
CA VAL A 26 -12.80 -10.56 5.12
C VAL A 26 -12.76 -10.39 3.61
N THR A 27 -13.86 -10.72 2.94
CA THR A 27 -14.01 -10.72 1.48
C THR A 27 -15.11 -9.79 0.98
N GLU A 28 -15.91 -9.22 1.88
CA GLU A 28 -17.04 -8.34 1.56
C GLU A 28 -16.83 -6.95 2.12
N SER A 29 -17.49 -5.97 1.49
CA SER A 29 -17.44 -4.57 1.93
C SER A 29 -17.99 -4.41 3.35
N CYS A 30 -17.20 -3.80 4.25
CA CYS A 30 -17.56 -3.58 5.64
C CYS A 30 -16.88 -2.34 6.23
N LEU A 31 -17.49 -1.79 7.29
CA LEU A 31 -16.82 -0.89 8.23
C LEU A 31 -16.03 -1.73 9.24
N LEU A 32 -14.89 -1.22 9.67
CA LEU A 32 -14.05 -1.83 10.69
C LEU A 32 -14.21 -1.05 11.99
N GLU A 33 -14.84 -1.68 12.98
CA GLU A 33 -15.10 -1.08 14.30
C GLU A 33 -14.18 -1.72 15.34
N TYR A 34 -13.48 -0.91 16.09
CA TYR A 34 -12.66 -1.33 17.23
C TYR A 34 -12.93 -0.39 18.41
N ASP A 35 -13.23 -0.96 19.57
CA ASP A 35 -13.55 -0.23 20.81
C ASP A 35 -14.67 0.83 20.64
N GLY A 36 -15.69 0.47 19.84
CA GLY A 36 -16.85 1.34 19.58
C GLY A 36 -16.63 2.42 18.52
N GLU A 37 -15.42 2.53 17.94
CA GLU A 37 -15.10 3.51 16.92
C GLU A 37 -14.83 2.86 15.56
N VAL A 38 -15.22 3.55 14.48
CA VAL A 38 -14.88 3.12 13.12
C VAL A 38 -13.45 3.54 12.81
N ILE A 39 -12.54 2.55 12.79
CA ILE A 39 -11.11 2.75 12.55
C ILE A 39 -10.68 2.53 11.10
N GLY A 40 -11.57 2.03 10.25
CA GLY A 40 -11.28 1.72 8.85
C GLY A 40 -12.49 1.20 8.10
N PHE A 41 -12.29 0.86 6.83
CA PHE A 41 -13.30 0.19 6.02
C PHE A 41 -12.65 -0.58 4.87
N TYR A 42 -13.36 -1.60 4.39
CA TYR A 42 -13.02 -2.35 3.19
C TYR A 42 -14.15 -2.25 2.16
N LEU A 43 -13.81 -1.93 0.91
CA LEU A 43 -14.76 -1.86 -0.21
C LEU A 43 -14.29 -2.77 -1.35
N THR A 44 -15.20 -3.63 -1.82
CA THR A 44 -15.00 -4.50 -2.99
C THR A 44 -15.63 -3.93 -4.26
N ASP A 45 -16.53 -2.96 -4.13
CA ASP A 45 -17.11 -2.22 -5.23
C ASP A 45 -16.80 -0.74 -5.11
N LEU A 46 -15.99 -0.24 -6.04
CA LEU A 46 -15.53 1.14 -6.06
C LEU A 46 -16.32 1.94 -7.11
N PRO A 47 -16.44 3.28 -6.94
CA PRO A 47 -16.98 4.14 -7.97
C PRO A 47 -16.23 3.97 -9.31
N ASP A 48 -16.97 3.97 -10.43
CA ASP A 48 -16.40 3.72 -11.76
C ASP A 48 -15.28 4.68 -12.12
N LYS A 49 -15.39 5.92 -11.70
CA LYS A 49 -14.34 6.93 -11.86
C LYS A 49 -13.03 6.51 -11.19
N LEU A 50 -13.09 5.97 -9.98
CA LEU A 50 -11.91 5.47 -9.27
C LEU A 50 -11.34 4.24 -9.96
N LYS A 51 -12.20 3.29 -10.40
CA LYS A 51 -11.77 2.12 -11.20
C LYS A 51 -11.03 2.52 -12.48
N GLN A 52 -11.48 3.59 -13.16
CA GLN A 52 -10.79 4.13 -14.34
C GLN A 52 -9.40 4.68 -13.98
N TYR A 53 -9.29 5.48 -12.92
CA TYR A 53 -7.99 6.03 -12.50
C TYR A 53 -7.00 4.94 -12.07
N ILE A 54 -7.44 3.94 -11.32
CA ILE A 54 -6.62 2.78 -10.95
C ILE A 54 -6.14 2.05 -12.21
N THR A 55 -7.01 1.86 -13.20
CA THR A 55 -6.66 1.19 -14.46
C THR A 55 -5.62 1.96 -15.25
N ILE A 56 -5.76 3.30 -15.34
CA ILE A 56 -4.77 4.17 -15.97
C ILE A 56 -3.45 4.11 -15.20
N ALA A 57 -3.48 4.27 -13.88
CA ALA A 57 -2.29 4.22 -13.04
C ALA A 57 -1.53 2.89 -13.20
N ASN A 58 -2.25 1.77 -13.20
CA ASN A 58 -1.63 0.45 -13.39
C ASN A 58 -1.02 0.27 -14.79
N LYS A 59 -1.72 0.70 -15.85
CA LYS A 59 -1.21 0.67 -17.23
C LYS A 59 0.06 1.51 -17.36
N GLU A 60 0.04 2.73 -16.85
CA GLU A 60 1.18 3.64 -16.90
C GLU A 60 2.35 3.12 -16.04
N PHE A 61 2.07 2.57 -14.87
CA PHE A 61 3.10 1.93 -14.04
C PHE A 61 3.87 0.86 -14.82
N LEU A 62 3.20 0.05 -15.63
CA LEU A 62 3.84 -0.99 -16.45
C LEU A 62 4.59 -0.43 -17.67
N SER A 63 4.35 0.81 -18.05
CA SER A 63 5.02 1.45 -19.17
C SER A 63 6.50 1.76 -18.91
N LYS A 64 7.24 2.13 -19.96
CA LYS A 64 8.64 2.60 -19.86
C LYS A 64 8.76 4.00 -19.28
N ASN A 65 7.67 4.74 -19.19
CA ASN A 65 7.66 6.15 -18.80
C ASN A 65 7.80 6.35 -17.29
N VAL A 66 7.45 5.33 -16.49
CA VAL A 66 7.52 5.39 -15.03
C VAL A 66 8.78 4.71 -14.52
N PRO A 67 9.73 5.44 -13.92
CA PRO A 67 10.87 4.83 -13.26
C PRO A 67 10.44 3.91 -12.11
N LYS A 68 10.99 2.72 -12.07
CA LYS A 68 10.69 1.69 -11.07
C LYS A 68 11.96 1.11 -10.49
N SER A 69 11.93 0.80 -9.21
CA SER A 69 12.95 -0.01 -8.56
C SER A 69 12.57 -1.48 -8.68
N LEU A 70 13.49 -2.28 -9.20
CA LEU A 70 13.41 -3.73 -9.10
C LEU A 70 13.81 -4.13 -7.68
N LEU A 71 12.95 -4.87 -7.02
CA LEU A 71 13.21 -5.36 -5.67
C LEU A 71 13.68 -6.81 -5.75
N GLU A 72 14.94 -7.00 -5.42
CA GLU A 72 15.46 -8.34 -5.18
C GLU A 72 15.15 -8.72 -3.74
N ARG A 73 14.38 -9.77 -3.58
CA ARG A 73 14.07 -10.28 -2.25
C ARG A 73 14.75 -11.63 -2.04
N SER A 74 14.81 -12.02 -0.78
CA SER A 74 15.39 -13.28 -0.28
C SER A 74 15.04 -14.51 -1.11
N ASP A 75 13.87 -14.51 -1.74
CA ASP A 75 13.39 -15.63 -2.56
C ASP A 75 14.28 -15.92 -3.76
N VAL A 76 14.89 -14.89 -4.39
CA VAL A 76 15.82 -15.07 -5.51
C VAL A 76 17.11 -15.74 -5.02
N TYR A 77 17.65 -15.27 -3.89
CA TYR A 77 18.85 -15.88 -3.30
C TYR A 77 18.60 -17.31 -2.82
N GLU A 78 17.45 -17.54 -2.22
CA GLU A 78 17.05 -18.88 -1.77
C GLU A 78 16.92 -19.84 -2.95
N MET A 79 16.31 -19.39 -4.04
CA MET A 79 16.17 -20.18 -5.27
C MET A 79 17.53 -20.47 -5.92
N GLN A 80 18.43 -19.47 -5.99
CA GLN A 80 19.81 -19.68 -6.46
C GLN A 80 20.52 -20.75 -5.62
N ARG A 81 20.43 -20.65 -4.30
CA ARG A 81 21.08 -21.60 -3.39
C ARG A 81 20.51 -23.00 -3.49
N LYS A 82 19.17 -23.13 -3.56
CA LYS A 82 18.50 -24.45 -3.61
C LYS A 82 18.64 -25.16 -4.95
N LEU A 83 18.61 -24.42 -6.05
CA LEU A 83 18.58 -24.96 -7.39
C LEU A 83 19.94 -24.92 -8.13
N GLY A 84 20.94 -24.24 -7.54
CA GLY A 84 22.25 -24.08 -8.19
C GLY A 84 22.22 -23.27 -9.50
N ILE A 85 21.17 -22.46 -9.70
CA ILE A 85 20.96 -21.70 -10.94
C ILE A 85 21.54 -20.28 -10.84
N SER A 86 21.79 -19.66 -11.99
CA SER A 86 22.25 -18.29 -12.06
C SER A 86 21.20 -17.31 -11.53
N ARG A 87 21.65 -16.11 -11.09
CA ARG A 87 20.75 -15.01 -10.67
C ARG A 87 19.75 -14.64 -11.77
N LYS A 88 20.20 -14.61 -13.02
CA LYS A 88 19.36 -14.32 -14.18
C LYS A 88 18.23 -15.33 -14.33
N GLU A 89 18.53 -16.61 -14.18
CA GLU A 89 17.51 -17.68 -14.21
C GLU A 89 16.58 -17.64 -13.00
N ALA A 90 17.12 -17.41 -11.81
CA ALA A 90 16.30 -17.27 -10.60
C ALA A 90 15.32 -16.09 -10.73
N MET A 91 15.78 -14.94 -11.27
CA MET A 91 14.91 -13.78 -11.54
C MET A 91 13.88 -14.07 -12.63
N ALA A 92 14.24 -14.81 -13.69
CA ALA A 92 13.29 -15.20 -14.74
C ALA A 92 12.21 -16.16 -14.24
N ARG A 93 12.54 -17.03 -13.28
CA ARG A 93 11.62 -17.98 -12.65
C ARG A 93 10.81 -17.37 -11.53
N ASN A 94 11.27 -16.25 -10.95
CA ASN A 94 10.60 -15.57 -9.86
C ASN A 94 9.61 -14.53 -10.39
N THR A 95 8.62 -14.22 -9.56
CA THR A 95 7.70 -13.11 -9.83
C THR A 95 8.46 -11.79 -9.79
N VAL A 96 8.53 -11.08 -10.91
CA VAL A 96 9.16 -9.76 -10.97
C VAL A 96 8.48 -8.82 -9.98
N GLN A 97 9.26 -8.29 -9.04
CA GLN A 97 8.81 -7.35 -8.03
C GLN A 97 9.32 -5.96 -8.35
N MET A 98 8.42 -5.01 -8.43
CA MET A 98 8.75 -3.62 -8.77
C MET A 98 8.03 -2.66 -7.82
N SER A 99 8.67 -1.52 -7.54
CA SER A 99 7.99 -0.43 -6.84
C SER A 99 8.37 0.94 -7.37
N THR A 100 7.51 1.91 -7.11
CA THR A 100 7.81 3.33 -7.30
C THR A 100 7.14 4.17 -6.24
N ILE A 101 7.79 5.27 -5.84
CA ILE A 101 7.31 6.18 -4.80
C ILE A 101 6.99 7.52 -5.45
N LEU A 102 5.82 8.09 -5.13
CA LEU A 102 5.42 9.46 -5.43
C LEU A 102 5.26 10.26 -4.14
N GLY A 103 5.27 11.59 -4.27
CA GLY A 103 5.15 12.50 -3.14
C GLY A 103 6.43 12.63 -2.34
N ALA A 104 6.30 12.91 -1.06
CA ALA A 104 7.42 13.21 -0.18
C ALA A 104 8.26 11.97 0.18
N VAL A 105 9.55 12.16 0.34
CA VAL A 105 10.51 11.16 0.80
C VAL A 105 11.42 11.75 1.86
N LEU A 106 11.57 11.01 2.96
CA LEU A 106 12.40 11.42 4.08
C LEU A 106 13.88 11.45 3.73
N ALA A 107 14.61 12.31 4.41
CA ALA A 107 16.06 12.31 4.37
C ALA A 107 16.64 10.93 4.70
N LYS A 108 17.67 10.54 3.96
CA LYS A 108 18.47 9.33 4.21
C LYS A 108 19.95 9.67 4.06
N PRO A 109 20.57 10.30 5.08
CA PRO A 109 21.95 10.77 5.01
C PRO A 109 22.95 9.67 4.62
N HIS A 110 22.73 8.45 5.11
CA HIS A 110 23.54 7.27 4.78
C HIS A 110 23.47 6.87 3.29
N LEU A 111 22.45 7.35 2.55
CA LEU A 111 22.30 7.19 1.11
C LEU A 111 22.58 8.52 0.35
N ARG A 112 23.36 9.43 0.92
CA ARG A 112 23.69 10.76 0.36
C ARG A 112 22.48 11.64 0.04
N ARG A 113 21.39 11.46 0.79
CA ARG A 113 20.19 12.32 0.74
C ARG A 113 19.95 12.94 2.13
N PRO A 114 20.66 14.05 2.47
CA PRO A 114 20.64 14.61 3.83
C PRO A 114 19.40 15.43 4.16
N TYR A 115 18.49 15.66 3.22
CA TYR A 115 17.29 16.48 3.38
C TYR A 115 16.04 15.77 2.87
N ASN A 116 14.89 16.22 3.36
CA ASN A 116 13.59 15.82 2.83
C ASN A 116 13.42 16.35 1.40
N SER A 117 12.76 15.60 0.56
CA SER A 117 12.55 15.96 -0.84
C SER A 117 11.26 15.37 -1.40
N VAL A 118 10.86 15.83 -2.56
CA VAL A 118 9.85 15.14 -3.36
C VAL A 118 10.54 14.06 -4.19
N SER A 119 9.90 12.91 -4.36
CA SER A 119 10.41 11.79 -5.16
C SER A 119 10.77 12.24 -6.58
N ALA A 120 11.90 11.79 -7.11
CA ALA A 120 12.33 12.08 -8.49
C ALA A 120 11.32 11.56 -9.54
N VAL A 121 10.53 10.54 -9.22
CA VAL A 121 9.44 10.09 -10.11
C VAL A 121 8.32 11.11 -10.16
N HIS A 122 8.02 11.77 -9.03
CA HIS A 122 6.95 12.79 -8.96
C HIS A 122 7.25 14.05 -9.80
N THR A 123 8.51 14.30 -10.08
CA THR A 123 8.95 15.43 -10.94
C THR A 123 9.29 15.01 -12.37
N ASN A 124 9.09 13.72 -12.72
CA ASN A 124 9.45 13.20 -14.04
C ASN A 124 8.36 13.49 -15.06
N GLU A 125 8.70 14.31 -16.07
CA GLU A 125 7.79 14.69 -17.16
C GLU A 125 7.20 13.49 -17.93
N LYS A 126 7.97 12.41 -18.12
CA LYS A 126 7.49 11.20 -18.80
C LYS A 126 6.45 10.43 -17.97
N ALA A 127 6.45 10.59 -16.65
CA ALA A 127 5.52 9.95 -15.75
C ALA A 127 4.24 10.75 -15.46
N LYS A 128 4.02 11.88 -16.14
CA LYS A 128 2.89 12.80 -15.87
C LYS A 128 1.53 12.11 -15.82
N THR A 129 1.25 11.22 -16.76
CA THR A 129 -0.04 10.50 -16.81
C THR A 129 -0.21 9.60 -15.59
N PHE A 130 0.84 8.90 -15.19
CA PHE A 130 0.84 8.09 -13.96
C PHE A 130 0.62 8.96 -12.72
N ILE A 131 1.39 10.05 -12.58
CA ILE A 131 1.29 10.98 -11.45
C ILE A 131 -0.12 11.52 -11.33
N LYS A 132 -0.69 11.99 -12.44
CA LYS A 132 -2.07 12.51 -12.48
C LYS A 132 -3.09 11.45 -12.07
N ALA A 133 -2.97 10.22 -12.59
CA ALA A 133 -3.86 9.13 -12.25
C ALA A 133 -3.77 8.77 -10.76
N MET A 134 -2.56 8.75 -10.18
CA MET A 134 -2.35 8.51 -8.76
C MET A 134 -2.93 9.62 -7.87
N LEU A 135 -2.74 10.91 -8.23
CA LEU A 135 -3.33 12.04 -7.51
C LEU A 135 -4.86 12.01 -7.56
N LEU A 136 -5.44 11.72 -8.73
CA LEU A 136 -6.89 11.61 -8.87
C LEU A 136 -7.45 10.42 -8.10
N SER A 137 -6.73 9.28 -8.06
CA SER A 137 -7.09 8.14 -7.23
C SER A 137 -7.04 8.49 -5.74
N CYS A 138 -6.01 9.23 -5.31
CA CYS A 138 -5.88 9.73 -3.95
C CYS A 138 -7.10 10.57 -3.54
N LEU A 139 -7.46 11.57 -4.34
CA LEU A 139 -8.60 12.46 -4.07
C LEU A 139 -9.94 11.70 -4.01
N GLU A 140 -10.14 10.68 -4.84
CA GLU A 140 -11.35 9.85 -4.75
C GLU A 140 -11.33 8.96 -3.47
N CYS A 141 -10.17 8.47 -3.04
CA CYS A 141 -10.04 7.79 -1.74
C CYS A 141 -10.38 8.73 -0.58
N GLU A 142 -9.91 9.97 -0.61
CA GLU A 142 -10.21 10.99 0.41
C GLU A 142 -11.71 11.25 0.55
N LYS A 143 -12.45 11.31 -0.56
CA LYS A 143 -13.92 11.44 -0.55
C LYS A 143 -14.60 10.24 0.10
N LEU A 144 -14.07 9.03 -0.13
CA LEU A 144 -14.59 7.83 0.51
C LEU A 144 -14.28 7.81 2.01
N ILE A 145 -13.09 8.28 2.41
CA ILE A 145 -12.74 8.46 3.83
C ILE A 145 -13.67 9.50 4.47
N GLU A 146 -13.90 10.63 3.83
CA GLU A 146 -14.84 11.64 4.32
C GLU A 146 -16.26 11.09 4.48
N LYS A 147 -16.73 10.31 3.51
CA LYS A 147 -18.07 9.68 3.51
C LYS A 147 -18.24 8.66 4.65
N TYR A 148 -17.29 7.77 4.85
CA TYR A 148 -17.42 6.64 5.77
C TYR A 148 -16.80 6.89 7.15
N MET A 149 -15.87 7.83 7.25
CA MET A 149 -15.11 8.18 8.46
C MET A 149 -14.94 9.70 8.59
N PRO A 150 -16.02 10.51 8.67
CA PRO A 150 -15.95 11.98 8.60
C PRO A 150 -15.10 12.60 9.72
N GLN A 151 -15.11 12.01 10.91
CA GLN A 151 -14.29 12.48 12.04
C GLN A 151 -12.79 12.23 11.77
N GLN A 152 -12.46 11.03 11.29
CA GLN A 152 -11.10 10.65 10.91
C GLN A 152 -10.58 11.54 9.76
N TYR A 153 -11.41 11.83 8.75
CA TYR A 153 -11.06 12.75 7.67
C TYR A 153 -10.66 14.13 8.21
N LYS A 154 -11.48 14.71 9.08
CA LYS A 154 -11.21 16.03 9.69
C LYS A 154 -9.93 16.01 10.52
N LEU A 155 -9.76 14.99 11.36
CA LEU A 155 -8.58 14.82 12.20
C LEU A 155 -7.30 14.71 11.35
N GLN A 156 -7.28 13.81 10.38
CA GLN A 156 -6.09 13.58 9.55
C GLN A 156 -5.76 14.78 8.68
N LYS A 157 -6.76 15.46 8.11
CA LYS A 157 -6.57 16.70 7.37
C LYS A 157 -5.90 17.77 8.24
N LYS A 158 -6.42 17.99 9.44
CA LYS A 158 -5.83 18.93 10.40
C LYS A 158 -4.37 18.56 10.74
N LEU A 159 -4.11 17.29 11.04
CA LEU A 159 -2.75 16.81 11.33
C LEU A 159 -1.79 17.08 10.16
N ILE A 160 -2.20 16.79 8.93
CA ILE A 160 -1.38 17.06 7.72
C ILE A 160 -1.15 18.56 7.55
N GLU A 161 -2.15 19.39 7.77
CA GLU A 161 -2.02 20.85 7.67
C GLU A 161 -1.07 21.44 8.71
N GLU A 162 -1.06 20.89 9.93
CA GLU A 162 -0.23 21.36 11.04
C GLU A 162 1.21 20.82 11.01
N THR A 163 1.42 19.60 10.49
CA THR A 163 2.71 18.91 10.61
C THR A 163 3.46 18.73 9.30
N THR A 164 2.87 19.17 8.16
CA THR A 164 3.45 18.92 6.83
C THR A 164 3.44 20.18 5.99
N LEU A 165 4.61 20.61 5.56
CA LEU A 165 4.74 21.73 4.62
C LEU A 165 3.96 21.46 3.32
N PRO A 166 3.30 22.47 2.70
CA PRO A 166 2.47 22.28 1.51
C PRO A 166 3.17 21.53 0.36
N LYS A 167 4.45 21.78 0.14
CA LYS A 167 5.26 21.13 -0.91
C LYS A 167 5.43 19.61 -0.73
N TYR A 168 5.16 19.08 0.46
CA TYR A 168 5.29 17.67 0.79
C TYR A 168 3.94 16.95 0.91
N ARG A 169 2.83 17.64 0.65
CA ARG A 169 1.49 17.04 0.69
C ARG A 169 1.19 16.29 -0.61
N PHE A 170 0.55 15.15 -0.47
CA PHE A 170 0.03 14.34 -1.56
C PHE A 170 -1.49 14.20 -1.39
N GLY A 171 -2.26 15.08 -2.04
CA GLY A 171 -3.67 15.32 -1.70
C GLY A 171 -3.82 16.12 -0.40
N ASN A 172 -4.91 15.90 0.31
CA ASN A 172 -5.23 16.60 1.57
C ASN A 172 -4.89 15.78 2.82
N LEU A 173 -4.87 14.44 2.69
CA LEU A 173 -4.73 13.52 3.82
C LEU A 173 -3.37 12.80 3.88
N PHE A 174 -2.55 12.90 2.83
CA PHE A 174 -1.35 12.08 2.71
C PHE A 174 -0.12 12.92 2.37
N THR A 175 1.05 12.32 2.51
CA THR A 175 2.32 12.93 2.10
C THR A 175 2.96 12.18 0.95
N SER A 176 2.65 10.90 0.83
CA SER A 176 3.36 10.00 -0.07
C SER A 176 2.44 8.92 -0.61
N SER A 177 2.85 8.34 -1.72
CA SER A 177 2.26 7.10 -2.22
C SER A 177 3.33 6.15 -2.72
N ILE A 178 3.02 4.85 -2.69
CA ILE A 178 3.85 3.81 -3.27
C ILE A 178 2.99 2.85 -4.09
N SER A 179 3.50 2.47 -5.26
CA SER A 179 2.96 1.36 -6.03
C SER A 179 3.86 0.14 -5.83
N ASN A 180 3.27 -0.96 -5.36
CA ASN A 180 3.95 -2.21 -5.07
C ASN A 180 3.42 -3.33 -5.97
N PHE A 181 4.20 -3.68 -6.99
CA PHE A 181 3.85 -4.70 -7.97
C PHE A 181 4.43 -6.06 -7.58
N ASN A 182 3.56 -7.03 -7.35
CA ASN A 182 3.88 -8.40 -6.95
C ASN A 182 4.71 -8.49 -5.65
N ILE A 183 4.51 -7.56 -4.73
CA ILE A 183 5.26 -7.51 -3.47
C ILE A 183 4.41 -8.07 -2.34
N ALA A 184 4.83 -9.20 -1.78
CA ALA A 184 4.47 -9.64 -0.45
C ALA A 184 5.34 -8.92 0.59
N ALA A 185 4.86 -8.77 1.82
CA ALA A 185 5.61 -8.11 2.88
C ALA A 185 5.63 -8.96 4.16
N PRO A 186 6.78 -9.09 4.84
CA PRO A 186 6.84 -9.68 6.15
C PRO A 186 6.02 -8.86 7.14
N PHE A 187 5.72 -9.42 8.29
CA PHE A 187 5.03 -8.69 9.36
C PHE A 187 5.84 -7.47 9.79
N HIS A 188 5.19 -6.32 9.81
CA HIS A 188 5.76 -5.03 10.16
C HIS A 188 4.67 -4.11 10.73
N GLN A 189 5.07 -2.93 11.14
CA GLN A 189 4.22 -1.84 11.57
C GLN A 189 4.73 -0.56 10.91
N ASP A 190 3.85 0.26 10.38
CA ASP A 190 4.22 1.51 9.68
C ASP A 190 4.53 2.63 10.68
N ARG A 191 5.57 2.43 11.50
CA ARG A 191 5.98 3.35 12.57
C ARG A 191 6.40 4.73 12.09
N GLY A 192 6.70 4.88 10.80
CA GLY A 192 7.02 6.17 10.18
C GLY A 192 5.80 7.02 9.84
N ASN A 193 4.60 6.47 9.92
CA ASN A 193 3.38 7.22 9.67
C ASN A 193 3.02 8.12 10.86
N LEU A 194 2.30 9.20 10.58
CA LEU A 194 1.66 10.01 11.62
C LEU A 194 0.71 9.12 12.43
N LYS A 195 0.77 9.23 13.76
CA LYS A 195 -0.18 8.54 14.64
C LYS A 195 -1.58 9.07 14.44
N HIS A 196 -2.57 8.26 14.74
CA HIS A 196 -4.00 8.58 14.59
C HIS A 196 -4.43 8.89 13.16
N THR A 197 -3.74 8.28 12.18
CA THR A 197 -4.06 8.41 10.76
C THR A 197 -4.36 7.06 10.13
N VAL A 198 -4.89 7.06 8.92
CA VAL A 198 -5.15 5.86 8.13
C VAL A 198 -4.41 5.91 6.80
N ASN A 199 -4.04 4.74 6.31
CA ASN A 199 -3.58 4.54 4.93
C ASN A 199 -4.78 4.18 4.05
N ALA A 200 -4.67 4.47 2.75
CA ALA A 200 -5.61 3.99 1.74
C ALA A 200 -4.86 3.06 0.78
N ILE A 201 -5.33 1.82 0.66
CA ILE A 201 -4.69 0.75 -0.10
C ILE A 201 -5.63 0.31 -1.21
N LEU A 202 -5.39 0.78 -2.42
CA LEU A 202 -6.09 0.32 -3.62
C LEU A 202 -5.38 -0.89 -4.20
N THR A 203 -6.13 -1.84 -4.74
CA THR A 203 -5.56 -3.03 -5.37
C THR A 203 -6.07 -3.19 -6.80
N LYS A 204 -5.12 -3.40 -7.72
CA LYS A 204 -5.36 -3.87 -9.08
C LYS A 204 -4.70 -5.23 -9.24
N ARG A 205 -5.46 -6.25 -9.63
CA ARG A 205 -4.92 -7.59 -9.79
C ARG A 205 -5.59 -8.33 -10.95
N LYS A 206 -4.90 -9.33 -11.45
CA LYS A 206 -5.34 -10.26 -12.49
C LYS A 206 -4.72 -11.62 -12.23
N ASP A 207 -5.50 -12.69 -12.33
CA ASP A 207 -5.07 -14.09 -12.31
C ASP A 207 -4.03 -14.42 -11.23
N THR A 208 -4.34 -14.00 -10.00
CA THR A 208 -3.50 -14.25 -8.81
C THR A 208 -4.36 -14.55 -7.61
N GLU A 209 -3.82 -15.30 -6.66
CA GLU A 209 -4.35 -15.45 -5.31
C GLU A 209 -3.33 -14.99 -4.25
N GLY A 210 -3.75 -14.94 -2.99
CA GLY A 210 -2.92 -14.38 -1.92
C GLY A 210 -2.74 -12.87 -2.05
N GLY A 211 -1.66 -12.33 -1.51
CA GLY A 211 -1.44 -10.89 -1.43
C GLY A 211 -2.44 -10.17 -0.52
N ALA A 212 -3.12 -10.90 0.35
CA ALA A 212 -4.05 -10.38 1.33
C ALA A 212 -3.32 -9.66 2.48
N LEU A 213 -3.95 -8.64 3.07
CA LEU A 213 -3.41 -7.99 4.27
C LEU A 213 -3.80 -8.79 5.49
N CYS A 214 -2.83 -9.41 6.15
CA CYS A 214 -3.02 -10.14 7.41
C CYS A 214 -2.71 -9.23 8.60
N VAL A 215 -3.66 -9.14 9.54
CA VAL A 215 -3.56 -8.36 10.79
C VAL A 215 -3.74 -9.29 11.98
N PRO A 216 -2.65 -9.83 12.54
CA PRO A 216 -2.70 -10.81 13.62
C PRO A 216 -3.39 -10.29 14.87
N ASP A 217 -3.18 -9.02 15.21
CA ASP A 217 -3.82 -8.35 16.36
C ASP A 217 -5.35 -8.50 16.37
N PHE A 218 -5.95 -8.64 15.20
CA PHE A 218 -7.40 -8.80 15.04
C PHE A 218 -7.80 -10.19 14.53
N GLN A 219 -6.85 -11.09 14.26
CA GLN A 219 -7.06 -12.39 13.64
C GLN A 219 -7.82 -12.32 12.30
N HIS A 220 -7.64 -11.23 11.57
CA HIS A 220 -8.28 -11.01 10.28
C HIS A 220 -7.26 -10.91 9.14
N THR A 221 -7.67 -11.45 8.00
CA THR A 221 -6.95 -11.33 6.73
C THR A 221 -7.91 -10.74 5.71
N PHE A 222 -7.60 -9.54 5.24
CA PHE A 222 -8.40 -8.78 4.29
C PHE A 222 -8.02 -9.16 2.87
N GLU A 223 -9.00 -9.62 2.09
CA GLU A 223 -8.80 -9.86 0.68
C GLU A 223 -8.41 -8.54 0.00
N GLN A 224 -7.40 -8.59 -0.84
CA GLN A 224 -7.06 -7.48 -1.72
C GLN A 224 -7.62 -7.79 -3.12
N ALA A 225 -8.95 -7.76 -3.25
CA ALA A 225 -9.67 -8.06 -4.48
C ALA A 225 -9.32 -7.07 -5.60
N ASN A 226 -9.59 -7.45 -6.86
CA ASN A 226 -9.39 -6.52 -7.97
C ASN A 226 -10.33 -5.33 -7.85
N ASN A 227 -9.80 -4.10 -7.96
CA ASN A 227 -10.50 -2.84 -7.76
C ASN A 227 -11.13 -2.74 -6.34
N SER A 228 -10.42 -3.16 -5.32
CA SER A 228 -10.80 -2.96 -3.92
C SER A 228 -10.05 -1.79 -3.28
N LEU A 229 -10.61 -1.27 -2.19
CA LEU A 229 -9.98 -0.28 -1.32
C LEU A 229 -10.07 -0.76 0.13
N LEU A 230 -8.94 -0.83 0.79
CA LEU A 230 -8.84 -0.97 2.23
C LEU A 230 -8.31 0.33 2.82
N VAL A 231 -9.06 0.91 3.75
CA VAL A 231 -8.62 2.03 4.59
C VAL A 231 -8.37 1.49 5.98
N TYR A 232 -7.15 1.71 6.51
CA TYR A 232 -6.70 1.02 7.69
C TYR A 232 -5.58 1.79 8.42
N PRO A 233 -5.55 1.82 9.79
CA PRO A 233 -4.53 2.52 10.58
C PRO A 233 -3.24 1.69 10.70
N ALA A 234 -2.45 1.62 9.64
CA ALA A 234 -1.25 0.79 9.53
C ALA A 234 -0.13 1.14 10.54
N TRP A 235 -0.17 2.34 11.14
CA TRP A 235 0.75 2.73 12.23
C TRP A 235 0.45 2.00 13.54
N PHE A 236 -0.77 1.51 13.72
CA PHE A 236 -1.29 0.98 14.99
C PHE A 236 -0.97 -0.51 15.17
N ASN A 237 -1.24 -1.34 14.16
CA ASN A 237 -1.17 -2.79 14.25
C ASN A 237 0.02 -3.39 13.50
N ILE A 238 0.47 -4.55 13.97
CA ILE A 238 1.34 -5.43 13.18
C ILE A 238 0.51 -5.98 12.01
N HIS A 239 1.06 -5.88 10.81
CA HIS A 239 0.43 -6.41 9.61
C HIS A 239 1.47 -6.96 8.63
N GLY A 240 1.03 -7.83 7.76
CA GLY A 240 1.86 -8.40 6.70
C GLY A 240 1.04 -8.61 5.43
N VAL A 241 1.72 -8.77 4.31
CA VAL A 241 1.08 -9.14 3.04
C VAL A 241 1.44 -10.56 2.71
N THR A 242 0.43 -11.41 2.58
CA THR A 242 0.63 -12.84 2.30
C THR A 242 1.30 -13.07 0.95
N LYS A 243 1.88 -14.23 0.77
CA LYS A 243 2.49 -14.64 -0.50
C LYS A 243 1.50 -14.46 -1.64
N ILE A 244 1.99 -13.94 -2.79
CA ILE A 244 1.22 -13.80 -4.03
C ILE A 244 1.54 -15.02 -4.90
N ILE A 245 0.49 -15.71 -5.33
CA ILE A 245 0.58 -16.87 -6.21
C ILE A 245 -0.05 -16.49 -7.55
N LYS A 246 0.71 -16.62 -8.63
CA LYS A 246 0.23 -16.37 -10.00
C LYS A 246 -0.36 -17.66 -10.57
N HIS A 247 -1.53 -17.54 -11.22
CA HIS A 247 -2.15 -18.68 -11.92
C HIS A 247 -1.60 -18.85 -13.35
N ASN A 248 -1.04 -17.76 -13.92
CA ASN A 248 -0.38 -17.78 -15.23
C ASN A 248 0.71 -16.70 -15.31
N GLU A 249 1.45 -16.64 -16.41
CA GLU A 249 2.56 -15.70 -16.60
C GLU A 249 2.12 -14.23 -16.55
N ASP A 250 0.92 -13.93 -17.03
CA ASP A 250 0.34 -12.58 -17.06
C ASP A 250 -0.30 -12.16 -15.72
N GLY A 251 -0.37 -13.07 -14.76
CA GLY A 251 -0.92 -12.80 -13.45
C GLY A 251 -0.10 -11.75 -12.71
N TYR A 252 -0.78 -10.81 -12.05
CA TYR A 252 -0.14 -9.77 -11.24
C TYR A 252 -1.06 -9.25 -10.13
N ARG A 253 -0.44 -8.66 -9.11
CA ARG A 253 -1.08 -7.82 -8.11
C ARG A 253 -0.29 -6.53 -7.96
N ASN A 254 -0.93 -5.40 -8.14
CA ASN A 254 -0.36 -4.08 -7.91
C ASN A 254 -1.17 -3.35 -6.83
N SER A 255 -0.55 -2.98 -5.73
CA SER A 255 -1.17 -2.14 -4.71
C SER A 255 -0.68 -0.70 -4.84
N LEU A 256 -1.64 0.23 -4.89
CA LEU A 256 -1.44 1.67 -4.91
C LEU A 256 -1.79 2.18 -3.52
N ILE A 257 -0.78 2.57 -2.75
CA ILE A 257 -0.93 2.90 -1.34
C ILE A 257 -0.68 4.38 -1.14
N PHE A 258 -1.59 5.06 -0.45
CA PHE A 258 -1.45 6.43 0.02
C PHE A 258 -1.25 6.42 1.52
N TYR A 259 -0.23 7.12 2.01
CA TYR A 259 0.14 7.08 3.42
C TYR A 259 0.73 8.40 3.91
N PRO A 260 0.48 8.77 5.19
CA PRO A 260 0.91 10.02 5.78
C PRO A 260 2.19 9.82 6.60
N LEU A 261 3.37 9.94 5.98
CA LEU A 261 4.62 9.93 6.72
C LEU A 261 4.77 11.17 7.60
N ALA A 262 5.35 11.01 8.78
CA ALA A 262 5.78 12.09 9.66
C ALA A 262 7.14 12.69 9.23
N GLY A 263 7.50 13.87 9.77
CA GLY A 263 8.84 14.45 9.62
C GLY A 263 9.00 15.41 8.44
N PHE A 264 7.92 16.04 8.00
CA PHE A 264 7.92 17.03 6.90
C PHE A 264 7.51 18.44 7.36
N ASP A 265 7.75 18.76 8.63
CA ASP A 265 7.47 20.05 9.27
C ASP A 265 8.56 21.11 8.99
N LYS A 266 9.68 20.68 8.39
CA LYS A 266 10.84 21.51 8.07
C LYS A 266 11.32 21.31 6.63
#